data_1dc4cabd3d8086eb08d8b53b61c6d855
#
_entry.id   1dc4cabd3d8086eb08d8b53b61c6d855
#
_cell.length_a   1.000
_cell.length_b   1.000
_cell.length_c   1.000
_cell.angle_alpha   90.00
_cell.angle_beta   90.00
_cell.angle_gamma   90.00
#
_symmetry.space_group_name_H-M   'P 1'
#
loop_
_entity.id
_entity.type
_entity.pdbx_description
1 polymer ?
#
loop_
_entity_poly.entity_id
_entity_poly.type
_entity_poly.pdbx_seq_one_letter_code
_entity_poly.pdbx_strand_id
1 'polypeptide(L)'
;MAFAAPEARADFRVCNSTQNLIGVAIGYRAKSGWVTEGWWQINGSSCKTLIEGPLASRYYYVYAEDSEGGGRWDGKVNMCVAENEFKINGVNDCFARGFQRSGFQEYDTGEQSSWMVQLTDDAPASNATVTGTNHQ
;
A
#
# COMPACT_ATOMS: atom_id res chain seq x y z
N MET A 1 6.92 39.07 13.23
CA MET A 1 7.32 37.66 13.27
C MET A 1 6.47 36.83 12.36
N ALA A 2 7.09 36.03 11.53
CA ALA A 2 6.37 35.20 10.59
C ALA A 2 6.37 33.76 11.10
N PHE A 3 5.24 33.09 10.94
CA PHE A 3 5.15 31.68 11.23
C PHE A 3 5.23 30.93 9.90
N ALA A 4 6.09 29.95 9.86
CA ALA A 4 6.06 29.02 8.73
C ALA A 4 4.89 28.09 9.00
N ALA A 5 3.98 27.99 8.05
CA ALA A 5 2.94 26.99 8.15
C ALA A 5 3.58 25.60 8.06
N PRO A 6 3.07 24.62 8.84
CA PRO A 6 3.59 23.28 8.70
C PRO A 6 3.36 22.82 7.27
N GLU A 7 4.37 22.27 6.67
CA GLU A 7 4.22 21.74 5.34
C GLU A 7 3.35 20.50 5.38
N ALA A 8 2.41 20.44 4.46
CA ALA A 8 1.62 19.24 4.32
C ALA A 8 2.55 18.12 3.87
N ARG A 9 2.49 16.99 4.53
CA ARG A 9 3.29 15.85 4.11
C ARG A 9 2.74 15.32 2.81
N ALA A 10 3.63 15.11 1.87
CA ALA A 10 3.29 14.46 0.62
C ALA A 10 3.87 13.07 0.68
N ASP A 11 3.00 12.06 0.77
CA ASP A 11 3.46 10.68 0.88
C ASP A 11 2.32 9.72 0.63
N PHE A 12 2.65 8.44 0.57
CA PHE A 12 1.67 7.35 0.57
C PHE A 12 1.82 6.61 1.88
N ARG A 13 0.77 6.56 2.67
CA ARG A 13 0.81 6.03 4.01
C ARG A 13 -0.25 4.95 4.19
N VAL A 14 0.07 3.95 4.98
CA VAL A 14 -0.88 2.91 5.36
C VAL A 14 -0.98 2.88 6.86
N CYS A 15 -2.21 2.88 7.36
CA CYS A 15 -2.51 2.83 8.78
C CYS A 15 -3.18 1.51 9.10
N ASN A 16 -2.67 0.85 10.14
CA ASN A 16 -3.19 -0.41 10.63
C ASN A 16 -4.09 -0.13 11.82
N SER A 17 -5.40 -0.19 11.61
CA SER A 17 -6.38 0.05 12.67
C SER A 17 -6.84 -1.23 13.33
N THR A 18 -6.09 -2.32 13.14
CA THR A 18 -6.35 -3.57 13.85
C THR A 18 -5.44 -3.67 15.06
N GLN A 19 -5.59 -4.75 15.82
CA GLN A 19 -4.76 -5.01 16.98
C GLN A 19 -3.52 -5.84 16.64
N ASN A 20 -3.48 -6.42 15.45
CA ASN A 20 -2.45 -7.37 15.08
C ASN A 20 -1.40 -6.73 14.19
N LEU A 21 -0.23 -7.35 14.15
CA LEU A 21 0.81 -6.97 13.20
C LEU A 21 0.38 -7.35 11.80
N ILE A 22 0.53 -6.46 10.86
CA ILE A 22 0.22 -6.74 9.45
C ILE A 22 1.45 -6.51 8.59
N GLY A 23 1.50 -7.23 7.48
CA GLY A 23 2.51 -7.02 6.46
C GLY A 23 1.86 -6.41 5.23
N VAL A 24 2.49 -5.39 4.66
CA VAL A 24 1.92 -4.62 3.55
C VAL A 24 2.88 -4.61 2.38
N ALA A 25 2.33 -4.82 1.19
CA ALA A 25 3.05 -4.67 -0.06
C ALA A 25 2.35 -3.62 -0.91
N ILE A 26 3.13 -2.90 -1.71
CA ILE A 26 2.61 -1.85 -2.56
C ILE A 26 3.07 -2.07 -3.99
N GLY A 27 2.23 -1.68 -4.95
CA GLY A 27 2.58 -1.69 -6.36
C GLY A 27 2.38 -0.31 -6.95
N TYR A 28 3.23 0.06 -7.88
CA TYR A 28 3.12 1.35 -8.52
C TYR A 28 3.90 1.36 -9.83
N ARG A 29 3.68 2.41 -10.60
CA ARG A 29 4.35 2.55 -11.88
C ARG A 29 5.54 3.49 -11.71
N ALA A 30 6.74 2.97 -11.95
CA ALA A 30 7.95 3.77 -11.96
C ALA A 30 8.34 4.07 -13.41
N LYS A 31 9.42 4.82 -13.59
CA LYS A 31 9.88 5.13 -14.94
C LYS A 31 10.22 3.86 -15.72
N SER A 32 10.76 2.87 -15.04
CA SER A 32 11.16 1.61 -15.66
C SER A 32 9.99 0.66 -15.88
N GLY A 33 8.80 0.99 -15.41
CA GLY A 33 7.65 0.12 -15.53
C GLY A 33 7.04 -0.17 -14.17
N TRP A 34 6.29 -1.25 -14.10
CA TRP A 34 5.62 -1.64 -12.86
C TRP A 34 6.62 -2.16 -11.84
N VAL A 35 6.41 -1.80 -10.58
CA VAL A 35 7.24 -2.22 -9.46
C VAL A 35 6.32 -2.64 -8.33
N THR A 36 6.68 -3.73 -7.65
CA THR A 36 6.06 -4.07 -6.37
C THR A 36 7.14 -4.15 -5.32
N GLU A 37 6.79 -3.73 -4.10
CA GLU A 37 7.71 -3.73 -2.97
C GLU A 37 6.98 -4.23 -1.74
N GLY A 38 7.69 -4.89 -0.86
CA GLY A 38 7.19 -5.38 0.41
C GLY A 38 8.35 -5.99 1.20
N TRP A 39 8.18 -6.28 2.38
CA TRP A 39 6.96 -6.12 3.19
C TRP A 39 7.23 -5.05 4.23
N TRP A 40 6.27 -4.17 4.45
CA TRP A 40 6.32 -3.27 5.59
C TRP A 40 5.55 -3.90 6.72
N GLN A 41 6.21 -4.07 7.87
CA GLN A 41 5.56 -4.58 9.05
C GLN A 41 4.99 -3.41 9.82
N ILE A 42 3.67 -3.39 10.01
CA ILE A 42 3.02 -2.27 10.68
C ILE A 42 2.30 -2.82 11.92
N ASN A 43 2.72 -2.35 13.08
CA ASN A 43 2.12 -2.77 14.34
C ASN A 43 0.68 -2.31 14.44
N GLY A 44 -0.10 -2.97 15.28
CA GLY A 44 -1.47 -2.56 15.50
C GLY A 44 -1.54 -1.13 15.97
N SER A 45 -2.56 -0.42 15.54
CA SER A 45 -2.82 0.98 15.91
C SER A 45 -1.68 1.91 15.51
N SER A 46 -0.97 1.62 14.42
CA SER A 46 0.08 2.51 13.95
C SER A 46 0.05 2.63 12.43
N CYS A 47 0.80 3.58 11.93
CA CYS A 47 0.87 3.89 10.51
C CYS A 47 2.32 3.87 10.05
N LYS A 48 2.51 3.64 8.75
CA LYS A 48 3.83 3.79 8.14
C LYS A 48 3.70 4.45 6.78
N THR A 49 4.70 5.26 6.47
CA THR A 49 4.83 5.86 5.16
C THR A 49 5.58 4.87 4.27
N LEU A 50 4.95 4.48 3.18
CA LEU A 50 5.52 3.54 2.23
C LEU A 50 6.29 4.25 1.13
N ILE A 51 5.79 5.38 0.68
CA ILE A 51 6.44 6.19 -0.34
C ILE A 51 6.52 7.60 0.18
N GLU A 52 7.72 8.15 0.22
CA GLU A 52 7.93 9.52 0.66
C GLU A 52 7.97 10.44 -0.53
N GLY A 53 7.54 11.68 -0.29
CA GLY A 53 7.50 12.67 -1.33
C GLY A 53 6.20 12.66 -2.10
N PRO A 54 6.01 13.66 -2.95
CA PRO A 54 4.76 13.78 -3.73
C PRO A 54 4.56 12.56 -4.61
N LEU A 55 3.31 12.12 -4.69
CA LEU A 55 2.97 10.96 -5.48
C LEU A 55 3.14 11.26 -6.96
N ALA A 56 3.91 10.43 -7.64
CA ALA A 56 4.23 10.62 -9.05
C ALA A 56 3.24 9.92 -9.98
N SER A 57 2.43 9.03 -9.44
CA SER A 57 1.47 8.27 -10.23
C SER A 57 0.07 8.51 -9.70
N ARG A 58 -0.91 8.22 -10.54
CA ARG A 58 -2.30 8.33 -10.13
C ARG A 58 -2.78 7.07 -9.42
N TYR A 59 -2.36 5.91 -9.89
CA TYR A 59 -2.87 4.63 -9.37
C TYR A 59 -1.80 3.95 -8.54
N TYR A 60 -2.23 3.49 -7.36
CA TYR A 60 -1.39 2.71 -6.45
C TYR A 60 -2.15 1.45 -6.06
N TYR A 61 -1.41 0.41 -5.71
CA TYR A 61 -1.97 -0.91 -5.47
C TYR A 61 -1.43 -1.40 -4.14
N VAL A 62 -2.32 -1.95 -3.31
CA VAL A 62 -1.95 -2.37 -1.97
C VAL A 62 -2.47 -3.78 -1.72
N TYR A 63 -1.62 -4.59 -1.14
CA TYR A 63 -1.98 -5.89 -0.61
C TYR A 63 -1.45 -5.97 0.81
N ALA A 64 -2.25 -6.53 1.72
CA ALA A 64 -1.84 -6.65 3.11
C ALA A 64 -2.36 -7.95 3.67
N GLU A 65 -1.64 -8.48 4.65
CA GLU A 65 -2.08 -9.68 5.34
C GLU A 65 -1.75 -9.58 6.82
N ASP A 66 -2.64 -10.16 7.60
CA ASP A 66 -2.52 -10.24 9.05
C ASP A 66 -1.58 -11.40 9.36
N SER A 67 -0.47 -11.12 10.04
CA SER A 67 0.50 -12.16 10.32
C SER A 67 0.05 -13.10 11.42
N GLU A 68 -1.05 -12.82 12.11
CA GLU A 68 -1.48 -13.63 13.26
C GLU A 68 -2.82 -14.30 13.04
N GLY A 69 -3.73 -13.64 12.36
CA GLY A 69 -5.09 -14.10 12.23
C GLY A 69 -5.48 -14.67 10.89
N GLY A 70 -4.59 -14.62 9.92
CA GLY A 70 -4.86 -15.15 8.60
C GLY A 70 -5.76 -14.29 7.73
N GLY A 71 -6.17 -13.12 8.19
CA GLY A 71 -6.95 -12.21 7.40
C GLY A 71 -6.07 -11.50 6.37
N ARG A 72 -6.71 -10.94 5.37
CA ARG A 72 -5.97 -10.19 4.36
C ARG A 72 -6.86 -9.14 3.72
N TRP A 73 -6.21 -8.14 3.17
CA TRP A 73 -6.83 -7.07 2.42
C TRP A 73 -6.29 -7.18 1.00
N ASP A 74 -7.11 -7.70 0.08
CA ASP A 74 -6.68 -7.99 -1.28
C ASP A 74 -7.64 -7.39 -2.29
N GLY A 75 -7.36 -7.61 -3.55
CA GLY A 75 -8.17 -7.09 -4.62
C GLY A 75 -8.01 -7.93 -5.88
N LYS A 76 -8.31 -7.32 -7.01
CA LYS A 76 -8.43 -8.05 -8.27
C LYS A 76 -7.23 -7.87 -9.20
N VAL A 77 -6.29 -7.01 -8.85
CA VAL A 77 -5.17 -6.73 -9.74
C VAL A 77 -3.99 -7.60 -9.32
N ASN A 78 -3.65 -8.56 -10.15
CA ASN A 78 -2.60 -9.53 -9.83
C ASN A 78 -1.23 -8.91 -10.03
N MET A 79 -0.38 -9.04 -9.02
CA MET A 79 1.00 -8.55 -9.05
C MET A 79 1.90 -9.57 -8.38
N CYS A 80 3.20 -9.42 -8.56
CA CYS A 80 4.17 -10.35 -8.02
C CYS A 80 4.63 -9.93 -6.62
N VAL A 81 4.74 -10.92 -5.75
CA VAL A 81 5.28 -10.72 -4.41
C VAL A 81 6.26 -11.85 -4.12
N ALA A 82 7.02 -11.71 -3.05
CA ALA A 82 7.93 -12.75 -2.58
C ALA A 82 7.71 -12.98 -1.11
N GLU A 83 8.26 -14.07 -0.60
CA GLU A 83 8.05 -14.44 0.79
C GLU A 83 8.75 -13.47 1.74
N ASN A 84 9.98 -13.09 1.40
CA ASN A 84 10.75 -12.15 2.20
C ASN A 84 10.69 -10.78 1.57
N GLU A 85 11.36 -9.82 2.19
CA GLU A 85 11.40 -8.46 1.67
C GLU A 85 11.81 -8.46 0.20
N PHE A 86 11.14 -7.63 -0.60
CA PHE A 86 11.34 -7.68 -2.05
C PHE A 86 11.13 -6.33 -2.70
N LYS A 87 11.74 -6.19 -3.86
CA LYS A 87 11.42 -5.15 -4.82
C LYS A 87 11.49 -5.79 -6.20
N ILE A 88 10.34 -5.93 -6.85
CA ILE A 88 10.21 -6.70 -8.07
C ILE A 88 9.80 -5.79 -9.20
N ASN A 89 10.52 -5.87 -10.31
CA ASN A 89 10.17 -5.13 -11.51
C ASN A 89 9.29 -6.02 -12.38
N GLY A 90 8.15 -5.47 -12.81
CA GLY A 90 7.21 -6.19 -13.66
C GLY A 90 6.22 -7.01 -12.83
N VAL A 91 5.05 -7.20 -13.41
CA VAL A 91 3.94 -7.87 -12.70
C VAL A 91 3.46 -9.11 -13.43
N ASN A 92 4.14 -9.50 -14.48
CA ASN A 92 3.76 -10.68 -15.27
C ASN A 92 4.66 -11.85 -14.94
N ASP A 93 4.15 -13.06 -15.22
CA ASP A 93 4.91 -14.29 -15.15
C ASP A 93 5.55 -14.51 -13.79
N CYS A 94 4.80 -14.21 -12.72
CA CYS A 94 5.35 -14.26 -11.38
C CYS A 94 5.95 -15.63 -11.06
N PHE A 95 5.18 -16.71 -11.29
CA PHE A 95 5.67 -18.06 -10.97
C PHE A 95 6.87 -18.44 -11.81
N ALA A 96 6.84 -18.12 -13.11
CA ALA A 96 7.94 -18.47 -13.99
C ALA A 96 9.24 -17.78 -13.59
N ARG A 97 9.11 -16.62 -12.95
CA ARG A 97 10.26 -15.84 -12.50
C ARG A 97 10.66 -16.14 -11.07
N GLY A 98 9.99 -17.11 -10.42
CA GLY A 98 10.32 -17.51 -9.07
C GLY A 98 9.61 -16.72 -7.98
N PHE A 99 8.56 -16.00 -8.31
CA PHE A 99 7.80 -15.20 -7.35
C PHE A 99 6.41 -15.78 -7.17
N GLN A 100 5.68 -15.21 -6.23
CA GLN A 100 4.30 -15.55 -5.97
C GLN A 100 3.41 -14.45 -6.55
N ARG A 101 2.14 -14.77 -6.72
CA ARG A 101 1.16 -13.83 -7.24
C ARG A 101 0.12 -13.55 -6.17
N SER A 102 -0.22 -12.27 -5.98
CA SER A 102 -1.28 -11.87 -5.07
C SER A 102 -2.14 -10.83 -5.74
N GLY A 103 -3.40 -10.77 -5.32
CA GLY A 103 -4.33 -9.77 -5.80
C GLY A 103 -4.22 -8.50 -4.99
N PHE A 104 -3.97 -7.39 -5.64
CA PHE A 104 -3.83 -6.09 -5.00
C PHE A 104 -5.09 -5.28 -5.21
N GLN A 105 -5.41 -4.43 -4.26
CA GLN A 105 -6.49 -3.47 -4.36
C GLN A 105 -5.97 -2.21 -5.02
N GLU A 106 -6.68 -1.73 -6.03
CA GLU A 106 -6.30 -0.50 -6.73
C GLU A 106 -6.86 0.72 -6.02
N TYR A 107 -6.05 1.75 -5.92
CA TYR A 107 -6.45 3.04 -5.38
C TYR A 107 -6.18 4.12 -6.41
N ASP A 108 -7.23 4.84 -6.79
CA ASP A 108 -7.12 5.96 -7.72
C ASP A 108 -6.92 7.21 -6.88
N THR A 109 -5.70 7.71 -6.84
CA THR A 109 -5.38 8.88 -6.03
C THR A 109 -5.68 10.18 -6.76
N GLY A 110 -6.14 10.11 -8.00
CA GLY A 110 -6.45 11.31 -8.76
C GLY A 110 -5.20 12.16 -8.95
N GLU A 111 -5.31 13.43 -8.60
CA GLU A 111 -4.18 14.34 -8.66
C GLU A 111 -3.65 14.68 -7.28
N GLN A 112 -3.98 13.87 -6.29
CA GLN A 112 -3.51 14.11 -4.92
C GLN A 112 -2.01 13.87 -4.84
N SER A 113 -1.33 14.68 -4.05
CA SER A 113 0.09 14.48 -3.81
C SER A 113 0.33 13.58 -2.61
N SER A 114 -0.70 13.27 -1.84
CA SER A 114 -0.61 12.37 -0.70
C SER A 114 -1.86 11.51 -0.60
N TRP A 115 -1.72 10.37 0.02
CA TRP A 115 -2.81 9.42 0.17
C TRP A 115 -2.62 8.57 1.40
N MET A 116 -3.71 8.17 2.04
CA MET A 116 -3.64 7.28 3.18
C MET A 116 -4.69 6.18 3.02
N VAL A 117 -4.27 4.95 3.26
CA VAL A 117 -5.14 3.78 3.28
C VAL A 117 -5.25 3.32 4.72
N GLN A 118 -6.47 3.08 5.17
CA GLN A 118 -6.70 2.59 6.52
C GLN A 118 -7.24 1.17 6.45
N LEU A 119 -6.56 0.25 7.12
CA LEU A 119 -6.93 -1.16 7.17
C LEU A 119 -7.61 -1.45 8.49
N THR A 120 -8.81 -2.02 8.43
CA THR A 120 -9.63 -2.24 9.62
C THR A 120 -10.09 -3.69 9.69
N ASP A 121 -10.34 -4.16 10.90
CA ASP A 121 -10.89 -5.50 11.12
C ASP A 121 -12.32 -5.61 10.63
N ASP A 122 -13.02 -4.49 10.64
CA ASP A 122 -14.45 -4.51 10.33
C ASP A 122 -14.73 -4.73 8.86
N ALA A 123 -13.74 -4.48 8.01
CA ALA A 123 -13.93 -4.59 6.58
C ALA A 123 -13.86 -6.06 6.17
N PRO A 124 -14.59 -6.44 5.11
CA PRO A 124 -14.33 -7.74 4.50
C PRO A 124 -12.86 -7.84 4.08
N ALA A 125 -12.39 -9.06 3.89
CA ALA A 125 -10.98 -9.32 3.66
C ALA A 125 -10.39 -8.51 2.50
N SER A 126 -11.18 -8.17 1.51
CA SER A 126 -10.67 -7.44 0.36
C SER A 126 -10.88 -5.94 0.46
N ASN A 127 -11.28 -5.45 1.63
CA ASN A 127 -11.62 -4.04 1.78
C ASN A 127 -10.55 -3.28 2.51
N ALA A 128 -10.41 -2.02 2.09
CA ALA A 128 -9.64 -1.04 2.81
C ALA A 128 -10.37 0.28 2.69
N THR A 129 -10.35 1.06 3.76
CA THR A 129 -10.98 2.37 3.75
C THR A 129 -9.94 3.38 3.26
N VAL A 130 -10.33 4.18 2.30
CA VAL A 130 -9.46 5.22 1.76
C VAL A 130 -9.84 6.53 2.40
N THR A 131 -8.85 7.22 2.97
CA THR A 131 -9.04 8.53 3.54
C THR A 131 -7.95 9.42 2.98
N GLY A 132 -8.21 10.04 1.87
CA GLY A 132 -7.26 10.94 1.25
C GLY A 132 -7.59 12.38 1.57
N THR A 133 -6.81 13.28 1.01
CA THR A 133 -7.07 14.70 1.17
C THR A 133 -8.31 15.12 0.40
N ASN A 134 -8.73 14.31 -0.53
CA ASN A 134 -9.96 14.55 -1.28
C ASN A 134 -11.14 13.85 -0.62
N HIS A 135 -11.08 13.72 0.64
CA HIS A 135 -12.07 13.03 1.42
C HIS A 135 -13.48 13.41 1.00
N GLN A 136 -14.35 12.46 0.83
CA GLN A 136 -15.73 12.67 0.46
C GLN A 136 -16.66 12.45 1.63
#